data_4474c1aaf65bbf5c941ec7ab59698b7f
#
_entry.id   4474c1aaf65bbf5c941ec7ab59698b7f
#
_cell.length_a   1.000
_cell.length_b   1.000
_cell.length_c   1.000
_cell.angle_alpha   90.00
_cell.angle_beta   90.00
_cell.angle_gamma   90.00
#
_symmetry.space_group_name_H-M   'P 1'
#
loop_
_entity.id
_entity.type
_entity.pdbx_description
1 polymer ?
#
loop_
_entity_poly.entity_id
_entity_poly.type
_entity_poly.pdbx_seq_one_letter_code
_entity_poly.pdbx_strand_id
1 'polypeptide(L)'
;MNHVLNSEMPDNVALVDGEHSWTYAEVEARVLQCASGLLGGRSDLAEARIAFLIPASLDYVTVLHGIWAAGGIAIPLNVAATESEWEHCLTSAGVTQVVAAQPHLASIQGLCDRLSIALGTVDHYRANTLSSLPALSPERRAMIVFTSGTTSKPKGAVTTHGNIAAQISTLIDAWAWEAEDAIPLFLPLHHVHGIINVLSCALWAGASVHLMPKLDLHELCARVATDTFTVFMAVPTIYVKLIDYLQALDDDEADVICEGFANMRLNVSGSAACPVGVFEEWRHLTGQVLLERYGMTEIGMALSNPYRGERRPGYVGQPLPEVVVQLVDESGTVITDGGTPGEIRIKSPTVFLEYWGNPEATTSSFVEGWFCTGDIAVVEEGYYRIMGRSSVDIIKSGGYKLSALEIESKLLTHPDIAEVAVLGVEDRTWG
;
A
#
# COMPACT_ATOMS: atom_id res chain seq x y z
N MET A 1 6.33 -10.98 18.91
CA MET A 1 6.43 -9.92 17.88
C MET A 1 5.78 -8.68 18.48
N ASN A 2 6.53 -7.90 19.22
CA ASN A 2 6.03 -6.71 19.87
C ASN A 2 6.47 -5.54 19.01
N HIS A 3 5.53 -4.99 18.28
CA HIS A 3 5.63 -3.69 17.62
C HIS A 3 6.37 -3.62 16.28
N VAL A 4 5.68 -3.02 15.33
CA VAL A 4 6.23 -2.49 14.08
C VAL A 4 7.12 -1.25 14.33
N LEU A 5 7.19 -0.78 15.58
CA LEU A 5 8.06 0.32 15.99
C LEU A 5 9.45 -0.19 16.39
N ASN A 6 10.48 0.48 15.90
CA ASN A 6 11.86 0.15 16.26
C ASN A 6 12.17 0.65 17.68
N SER A 7 12.11 -0.26 18.67
CA SER A 7 12.40 0.06 20.07
C SER A 7 13.90 0.18 20.39
N GLU A 8 14.79 -0.12 19.41
CA GLU A 8 16.25 -0.05 19.61
C GLU A 8 16.79 1.39 19.43
N MET A 9 15.99 2.30 18.88
CA MET A 9 16.35 3.68 18.59
C MET A 9 15.36 4.68 19.22
N PRO A 10 15.21 4.70 20.56
CA PRO A 10 14.14 5.44 21.23
C PRO A 10 14.21 6.96 21.03
N ASP A 11 15.40 7.50 20.84
CA ASP A 11 15.64 8.94 20.71
C ASP A 11 15.58 9.44 19.25
N ASN A 12 15.53 8.54 18.26
CA ASN A 12 15.38 8.93 16.88
C ASN A 12 14.01 9.55 16.64
N VAL A 13 13.93 10.49 15.68
CA VAL A 13 12.67 11.05 15.22
C VAL A 13 11.92 10.00 14.41
N ALA A 14 10.71 9.63 14.85
CA ALA A 14 9.85 8.69 14.15
C ALA A 14 8.85 9.40 13.23
N LEU A 15 8.25 10.48 13.69
CA LEU A 15 7.21 11.22 12.96
C LEU A 15 7.50 12.71 12.96
N VAL A 16 7.21 13.36 11.84
CA VAL A 16 7.25 14.82 11.66
C VAL A 16 5.93 15.29 11.08
N ASP A 17 5.31 16.33 11.67
CA ASP A 17 4.07 16.97 11.20
C ASP A 17 4.23 18.50 11.31
N GLY A 18 4.48 19.15 10.19
CA GLY A 18 4.86 20.55 10.16
C GLY A 18 6.14 20.81 10.96
N GLU A 19 6.04 21.65 11.99
CA GLU A 19 7.15 21.99 12.90
C GLU A 19 7.26 21.02 14.10
N HIS A 20 6.30 20.12 14.27
CA HIS A 20 6.30 19.16 15.37
C HIS A 20 6.98 17.86 14.97
N SER A 21 7.76 17.30 15.88
CA SER A 21 8.35 15.98 15.73
C SER A 21 8.16 15.15 17.00
N TRP A 22 8.11 13.84 16.83
CA TRP A 22 8.01 12.88 17.92
C TRP A 22 9.07 11.81 17.76
N THR A 23 9.74 11.49 18.85
CA THR A 23 10.70 10.39 18.91
C THR A 23 9.96 9.05 18.94
N TYR A 24 10.69 7.96 18.68
CA TYR A 24 10.16 6.61 18.83
C TYR A 24 9.62 6.34 20.23
N ALA A 25 10.34 6.80 21.27
CA ALA A 25 9.90 6.66 22.68
C ALA A 25 8.57 7.39 22.96
N GLU A 26 8.38 8.58 22.39
CA GLU A 26 7.15 9.34 22.56
C GLU A 26 5.96 8.70 21.83
N VAL A 27 6.20 8.18 20.61
CA VAL A 27 5.18 7.44 19.84
C VAL A 27 4.81 6.15 20.58
N GLU A 28 5.80 5.37 21.04
CA GLU A 28 5.56 4.14 21.80
C GLU A 28 4.76 4.39 23.07
N ALA A 29 5.09 5.42 23.84
CA ALA A 29 4.34 5.79 25.04
C ALA A 29 2.85 6.06 24.73
N ARG A 30 2.55 6.75 23.61
CA ARG A 30 1.17 7.00 23.17
C ARG A 30 0.47 5.72 22.70
N VAL A 31 1.17 4.84 22.01
CA VAL A 31 0.66 3.52 21.58
C VAL A 31 0.28 2.69 22.80
N LEU A 32 1.13 2.62 23.82
CA LEU A 32 0.86 1.89 25.07
C LEU A 32 -0.34 2.47 25.84
N GLN A 33 -0.47 3.79 25.90
CA GLN A 33 -1.64 4.45 26.49
C GLN A 33 -2.92 4.12 25.73
N CYS A 34 -2.88 4.16 24.40
CA CYS A 34 -4.02 3.83 23.54
C CYS A 34 -4.42 2.35 23.69
N ALA A 35 -3.45 1.44 23.63
CA ALA A 35 -3.69 0.00 23.81
C ALA A 35 -4.35 -0.28 25.18
N SER A 36 -3.83 0.34 26.25
CA SER A 36 -4.38 0.20 27.59
C SER A 36 -5.81 0.74 27.69
N GLY A 37 -6.09 1.87 27.04
CA GLY A 37 -7.44 2.45 26.97
C GLY A 37 -8.42 1.55 26.19
N LEU A 38 -7.99 1.00 25.06
CA LEU A 38 -8.78 0.06 24.26
C LEU A 38 -9.06 -1.25 25.01
N LEU A 39 -8.11 -1.74 25.79
CA LEU A 39 -8.30 -2.89 26.67
C LEU A 39 -9.38 -2.63 27.73
N GLY A 40 -9.47 -1.43 28.27
CA GLY A 40 -10.50 -1.08 29.26
C GLY A 40 -10.55 -2.04 30.45
N GLY A 41 -9.39 -2.51 30.93
CA GLY A 41 -9.24 -3.49 32.01
C GLY A 41 -9.29 -4.95 31.59
N ARG A 42 -9.52 -5.26 30.30
CA ARG A 42 -9.38 -6.61 29.73
C ARG A 42 -7.90 -6.95 29.56
N SER A 43 -7.56 -8.23 29.55
CA SER A 43 -6.18 -8.70 29.28
C SER A 43 -5.86 -8.82 27.79
N ASP A 44 -6.88 -8.87 26.91
CA ASP A 44 -6.76 -9.08 25.47
C ASP A 44 -8.06 -8.62 24.78
N LEU A 45 -7.94 -8.00 23.61
CA LEU A 45 -9.08 -7.68 22.75
C LEU A 45 -9.63 -8.91 22.01
N ALA A 46 -8.89 -10.01 21.99
CA ALA A 46 -9.30 -11.28 21.39
C ALA A 46 -9.79 -11.12 19.94
N GLU A 47 -9.03 -10.42 19.11
CA GLU A 47 -9.34 -10.12 17.72
C GLU A 47 -10.64 -9.30 17.51
N ALA A 48 -11.03 -8.49 18.48
CA ALA A 48 -12.12 -7.53 18.29
C ALA A 48 -11.82 -6.60 17.11
N ARG A 49 -12.81 -6.40 16.22
CA ARG A 49 -12.68 -5.56 15.03
C ARG A 49 -12.92 -4.11 15.41
N ILE A 50 -11.88 -3.32 15.33
CA ILE A 50 -11.90 -1.89 15.66
C ILE A 50 -11.62 -1.12 14.37
N ALA A 51 -12.63 -0.38 13.89
CA ALA A 51 -12.45 0.53 12.77
C ALA A 51 -11.97 1.89 13.26
N PHE A 52 -11.25 2.62 12.40
CA PHE A 52 -10.86 3.97 12.74
C PHE A 52 -10.90 4.88 11.51
N LEU A 53 -11.39 6.12 11.73
CA LEU A 53 -11.55 7.17 10.73
C LEU A 53 -10.65 8.35 11.10
N ILE A 54 -9.36 8.21 10.74
CA ILE A 54 -8.29 9.13 11.16
C ILE A 54 -7.41 9.41 9.93
N PRO A 55 -7.15 10.70 9.60
CA PRO A 55 -6.20 11.04 8.54
C PRO A 55 -4.76 10.73 8.95
N ALA A 56 -3.82 10.82 8.01
CA ALA A 56 -2.39 10.66 8.28
C ALA A 56 -1.97 11.65 9.39
N SER A 57 -1.61 11.13 10.55
CA SER A 57 -1.32 11.89 11.77
C SER A 57 -0.66 11.00 12.82
N LEU A 58 -0.10 11.59 13.87
CA LEU A 58 0.34 10.85 15.05
C LEU A 58 -0.78 9.98 15.62
N ASP A 59 -2.02 10.47 15.62
CA ASP A 59 -3.18 9.73 16.11
C ASP A 59 -3.46 8.47 15.28
N TYR A 60 -3.27 8.53 13.96
CA TYR A 60 -3.38 7.35 13.08
C TYR A 60 -2.39 6.25 13.52
N VAL A 61 -1.13 6.62 13.67
CA VAL A 61 -0.07 5.69 14.09
C VAL A 61 -0.36 5.14 15.49
N THR A 62 -0.75 6.01 16.42
CA THR A 62 -1.10 5.64 17.78
C THR A 62 -2.24 4.62 17.83
N VAL A 63 -3.31 4.84 17.06
CA VAL A 63 -4.48 3.95 17.06
C VAL A 63 -4.20 2.63 16.35
N LEU A 64 -3.55 2.67 15.18
CA LEU A 64 -3.20 1.45 14.44
C LEU A 64 -2.38 0.50 15.30
N HIS A 65 -1.27 1.01 15.85
CA HIS A 65 -0.37 0.20 16.67
C HIS A 65 -0.99 -0.12 18.05
N GLY A 66 -1.81 0.77 18.60
CA GLY A 66 -2.55 0.52 19.85
C GLY A 66 -3.55 -0.63 19.74
N ILE A 67 -4.27 -0.73 18.60
CA ILE A 67 -5.18 -1.85 18.30
C ILE A 67 -4.37 -3.15 18.19
N TRP A 68 -3.27 -3.14 17.44
CA TRP A 68 -2.40 -4.31 17.30
C TRP A 68 -1.84 -4.75 18.66
N ALA A 69 -1.26 -3.83 19.42
CA ALA A 69 -0.68 -4.13 20.72
C ALA A 69 -1.68 -4.69 21.74
N ALA A 70 -2.94 -4.28 21.65
CA ALA A 70 -4.04 -4.78 22.48
C ALA A 70 -4.64 -6.11 21.99
N GLY A 71 -4.18 -6.65 20.86
CA GLY A 71 -4.66 -7.91 20.26
C GLY A 71 -5.98 -7.77 19.50
N GLY A 72 -6.30 -6.58 18.99
CA GLY A 72 -7.44 -6.30 18.11
C GLY A 72 -7.08 -6.42 16.63
N ILE A 73 -8.12 -6.37 15.78
CA ILE A 73 -7.99 -6.28 14.32
C ILE A 73 -8.26 -4.84 13.91
N ALA A 74 -7.27 -4.21 13.28
CA ALA A 74 -7.35 -2.84 12.79
C ALA A 74 -8.09 -2.76 11.45
N ILE A 75 -9.05 -1.83 11.32
CA ILE A 75 -9.80 -1.60 10.09
C ILE A 75 -9.70 -0.11 9.74
N PRO A 76 -8.69 0.28 8.93
CA PRO A 76 -8.54 1.67 8.51
C PRO A 76 -9.63 2.04 7.49
N LEU A 77 -10.40 3.08 7.81
CA LEU A 77 -11.44 3.60 6.92
C LEU A 77 -10.88 4.73 6.03
N ASN A 78 -11.34 4.79 4.79
CA ASN A 78 -11.05 5.90 3.92
C ASN A 78 -11.76 7.17 4.42
N VAL A 79 -11.02 8.20 4.78
CA VAL A 79 -11.56 9.47 5.29
C VAL A 79 -12.37 10.25 4.25
N ALA A 80 -12.16 9.94 2.97
CA ALA A 80 -12.88 10.56 1.85
C ALA A 80 -14.03 9.68 1.29
N ALA A 81 -14.29 8.52 1.93
CA ALA A 81 -15.37 7.64 1.48
C ALA A 81 -16.75 8.19 1.82
N THR A 82 -17.75 7.67 1.13
CA THR A 82 -19.16 7.95 1.41
C THR A 82 -19.65 7.19 2.64
N GLU A 83 -20.74 7.66 3.26
CA GLU A 83 -21.38 6.96 4.38
C GLU A 83 -21.77 5.51 4.03
N SER A 84 -22.23 5.26 2.79
CA SER A 84 -22.57 3.91 2.32
C SER A 84 -21.36 2.97 2.25
N GLU A 85 -20.18 3.49 1.90
CA GLU A 85 -18.93 2.72 1.90
C GLU A 85 -18.48 2.42 3.32
N TRP A 86 -18.57 3.38 4.25
CA TRP A 86 -18.31 3.13 5.67
C TRP A 86 -19.27 2.10 6.23
N GLU A 87 -20.59 2.24 5.95
CA GLU A 87 -21.61 1.27 6.40
C GLU A 87 -21.31 -0.15 5.92
N HIS A 88 -20.89 -0.29 4.65
CA HIS A 88 -20.47 -1.57 4.11
C HIS A 88 -19.27 -2.14 4.87
N CYS A 89 -18.22 -1.37 5.10
CA CYS A 89 -17.02 -1.80 5.83
C CYS A 89 -17.38 -2.23 7.27
N LEU A 90 -18.14 -1.39 7.99
CA LEU A 90 -18.50 -1.62 9.39
C LEU A 90 -19.39 -2.87 9.56
N THR A 91 -20.39 -3.02 8.71
CA THR A 91 -21.33 -4.15 8.78
C THR A 91 -20.69 -5.46 8.32
N SER A 92 -19.94 -5.43 7.20
CA SER A 92 -19.31 -6.64 6.64
C SER A 92 -18.23 -7.19 7.58
N ALA A 93 -17.47 -6.33 8.25
CA ALA A 93 -16.46 -6.76 9.21
C ALA A 93 -17.06 -7.08 10.60
N GLY A 94 -18.30 -6.73 10.86
CA GLY A 94 -18.92 -6.87 12.18
C GLY A 94 -18.18 -6.03 13.23
N VAL A 95 -17.91 -4.76 12.89
CA VAL A 95 -17.22 -3.82 13.75
C VAL A 95 -18.06 -3.52 14.99
N THR A 96 -17.43 -3.52 16.15
CA THR A 96 -18.11 -3.21 17.43
C THR A 96 -17.70 -1.86 18.01
N GLN A 97 -16.64 -1.27 17.48
CA GLN A 97 -16.05 -0.02 17.99
C GLN A 97 -15.40 0.77 16.87
N VAL A 98 -15.64 2.08 16.86
CA VAL A 98 -14.99 3.03 15.95
C VAL A 98 -14.20 4.05 16.75
N VAL A 99 -12.98 4.35 16.31
CA VAL A 99 -12.17 5.47 16.80
C VAL A 99 -12.11 6.52 15.69
N ALA A 100 -12.55 7.74 15.96
CA ALA A 100 -12.52 8.81 14.98
C ALA A 100 -11.70 10.01 15.43
N ALA A 101 -10.99 10.64 14.49
CA ALA A 101 -10.39 11.93 14.74
C ALA A 101 -11.49 12.99 14.93
N GLN A 102 -11.21 14.00 15.77
CA GLN A 102 -12.19 15.04 16.12
C GLN A 102 -12.89 15.68 14.91
N PRO A 103 -12.21 16.00 13.79
CA PRO A 103 -12.87 16.57 12.60
C PRO A 103 -13.87 15.62 11.91
N HIS A 104 -13.70 14.31 12.07
CA HIS A 104 -14.54 13.28 11.44
C HIS A 104 -15.61 12.68 12.35
N LEU A 105 -15.61 13.06 13.64
CA LEU A 105 -16.53 12.48 14.62
C LEU A 105 -17.99 12.69 14.21
N ALA A 106 -18.35 13.92 13.87
CA ALA A 106 -19.72 14.25 13.48
C ALA A 106 -20.20 13.55 12.21
N SER A 107 -19.31 13.27 11.26
CA SER A 107 -19.66 12.64 9.99
C SER A 107 -20.03 11.16 10.13
N ILE A 108 -19.49 10.46 11.14
CA ILE A 108 -19.73 9.02 11.34
C ILE A 108 -20.68 8.72 12.53
N GLN A 109 -20.98 9.71 13.39
CA GLN A 109 -21.81 9.54 14.59
C GLN A 109 -23.17 8.91 14.26
N GLY A 110 -23.91 9.50 13.32
CA GLY A 110 -25.25 9.00 12.96
C GLY A 110 -25.24 7.56 12.45
N LEU A 111 -24.21 7.16 11.74
CA LEU A 111 -24.02 5.79 11.28
C LEU A 111 -23.74 4.85 12.45
N CYS A 112 -22.83 5.22 13.36
CA CYS A 112 -22.51 4.42 14.54
C CYS A 112 -23.75 4.24 15.44
N ASP A 113 -24.55 5.28 15.62
CA ASP A 113 -25.80 5.21 16.42
C ASP A 113 -26.80 4.22 15.79
N ARG A 114 -27.01 4.28 14.46
CA ARG A 114 -27.90 3.35 13.74
C ARG A 114 -27.44 1.90 13.84
N LEU A 115 -26.13 1.67 13.78
CA LEU A 115 -25.55 0.33 13.82
C LEU A 115 -25.27 -0.16 15.26
N SER A 116 -25.55 0.66 16.28
CA SER A 116 -25.23 0.37 17.68
C SER A 116 -23.75 0.05 17.91
N ILE A 117 -22.86 0.79 17.22
CA ILE A 117 -21.41 0.67 17.33
C ILE A 117 -20.88 1.74 18.29
N ALA A 118 -20.04 1.35 19.21
CA ALA A 118 -19.40 2.30 20.14
C ALA A 118 -18.48 3.25 19.36
N LEU A 119 -18.63 4.56 19.59
CA LEU A 119 -17.80 5.59 18.97
C LEU A 119 -17.03 6.37 20.04
N GLY A 120 -15.74 6.59 19.82
CA GLY A 120 -14.88 7.39 20.68
C GLY A 120 -13.81 8.15 19.90
N THR A 121 -13.21 9.13 20.55
CA THR A 121 -12.03 9.84 20.04
C THR A 121 -10.75 9.15 20.50
N VAL A 122 -9.61 9.53 19.92
CA VAL A 122 -8.29 9.03 20.34
C VAL A 122 -8.05 9.35 21.83
N ASP A 123 -8.39 10.56 22.27
CA ASP A 123 -8.24 10.96 23.69
C ASP A 123 -9.10 10.14 24.64
N HIS A 124 -10.28 9.67 24.21
CA HIS A 124 -11.13 8.78 25.00
C HIS A 124 -10.41 7.48 25.38
N TYR A 125 -9.52 6.99 24.49
CA TYR A 125 -8.78 5.74 24.69
C TYR A 125 -7.36 5.96 25.23
N ARG A 126 -7.01 7.17 25.66
CA ARG A 126 -5.73 7.46 26.32
C ARG A 126 -5.80 7.14 27.80
N ALA A 127 -5.28 5.97 28.20
CA ALA A 127 -5.23 5.58 29.59
C ALA A 127 -4.07 6.23 30.35
N ASN A 128 -4.31 6.63 31.57
CA ASN A 128 -3.27 7.14 32.48
C ASN A 128 -2.46 6.02 33.17
N THR A 129 -3.02 4.81 33.23
CA THR A 129 -2.38 3.63 33.82
C THR A 129 -2.20 2.58 32.73
N LEU A 130 -0.97 2.13 32.55
CA LEU A 130 -0.67 1.11 31.53
C LEU A 130 -1.12 -0.27 31.99
N SER A 131 -1.75 -1.00 31.06
CA SER A 131 -2.15 -2.39 31.22
C SER A 131 -1.02 -3.33 30.77
N SER A 132 -0.99 -4.56 31.31
CA SER A 132 -0.21 -5.63 30.70
C SER A 132 -0.80 -5.96 29.32
N LEU A 133 0.05 -5.98 28.30
CA LEU A 133 -0.38 -6.31 26.93
C LEU A 133 -0.41 -7.81 26.70
N PRO A 134 -1.28 -8.32 25.82
CA PRO A 134 -1.33 -9.74 25.46
C PRO A 134 -0.07 -10.17 24.72
N ALA A 135 0.31 -11.43 24.87
CA ALA A 135 1.27 -12.07 24.00
C ALA A 135 0.61 -12.37 22.63
N LEU A 136 1.16 -11.83 21.56
CA LEU A 136 0.60 -11.99 20.23
C LEU A 136 1.37 -13.10 19.46
N SER A 137 0.64 -14.07 18.93
CA SER A 137 1.22 -15.02 17.99
C SER A 137 1.20 -14.45 16.56
N PRO A 138 2.14 -14.84 15.68
CA PRO A 138 2.17 -14.40 14.28
C PRO A 138 0.90 -14.76 13.50
N GLU A 139 0.20 -15.81 13.88
CA GLU A 139 -1.00 -16.30 13.20
C GLU A 139 -2.26 -15.49 13.53
N ARG A 140 -2.22 -14.63 14.57
CA ARG A 140 -3.37 -13.79 14.92
C ARG A 140 -3.64 -12.77 13.82
N ARG A 141 -4.93 -12.58 13.54
CA ARG A 141 -5.40 -11.53 12.62
C ARG A 141 -5.04 -10.17 13.16
N ALA A 142 -4.49 -9.32 12.31
CA ALA A 142 -4.02 -7.98 12.69
C ALA A 142 -4.78 -6.87 11.97
N MET A 143 -5.14 -7.06 10.70
CA MET A 143 -5.74 -5.99 9.90
C MET A 143 -6.73 -6.55 8.88
N ILE A 144 -7.78 -5.78 8.61
CA ILE A 144 -8.68 -5.97 7.47
C ILE A 144 -8.62 -4.73 6.61
N VAL A 145 -8.19 -4.89 5.35
CA VAL A 145 -8.21 -3.82 4.34
C VAL A 145 -9.26 -4.17 3.30
N PHE A 146 -10.20 -3.25 3.05
CA PHE A 146 -11.23 -3.45 2.04
C PHE A 146 -10.69 -3.12 0.65
N THR A 147 -10.85 -4.07 -0.27
CA THR A 147 -10.41 -3.94 -1.67
C THR A 147 -11.62 -3.72 -2.59
N SER A 148 -11.51 -2.78 -3.51
CA SER A 148 -12.48 -2.61 -4.60
C SER A 148 -12.30 -3.76 -5.59
N GLY A 149 -13.00 -4.87 -5.36
CA GLY A 149 -13.04 -5.97 -6.33
C GLY A 149 -13.67 -5.54 -7.66
N THR A 150 -13.22 -6.13 -8.77
CA THR A 150 -13.71 -5.81 -10.14
C THR A 150 -15.18 -6.19 -10.39
N THR A 151 -15.87 -6.86 -9.47
CA THR A 151 -17.16 -7.50 -9.75
C THR A 151 -18.28 -7.19 -8.79
N SER A 152 -18.06 -6.54 -7.65
CA SER A 152 -19.12 -6.29 -6.64
C SER A 152 -18.59 -5.40 -5.50
N LYS A 153 -19.30 -5.39 -4.38
CA LYS A 153 -18.92 -4.66 -3.17
C LYS A 153 -17.53 -5.04 -2.68
N PRO A 154 -16.76 -4.09 -2.11
CA PRO A 154 -15.41 -4.34 -1.57
C PRO A 154 -15.38 -5.52 -0.60
N LYS A 155 -14.35 -6.37 -0.73
CA LYS A 155 -14.10 -7.51 0.18
C LYS A 155 -13.02 -7.13 1.19
N GLY A 156 -13.19 -7.55 2.44
CA GLY A 156 -12.20 -7.33 3.49
C GLY A 156 -11.10 -8.39 3.44
N ALA A 157 -9.92 -8.03 2.94
CA ALA A 157 -8.74 -8.90 2.96
C ALA A 157 -8.11 -8.88 4.36
N VAL A 158 -7.93 -10.05 4.95
CA VAL A 158 -7.41 -10.24 6.32
C VAL A 158 -5.93 -10.58 6.27
N THR A 159 -5.11 -9.80 6.96
CA THR A 159 -3.69 -10.10 7.19
C THR A 159 -3.43 -10.40 8.65
N THR A 160 -2.54 -11.35 8.90
CA THR A 160 -2.04 -11.68 10.24
C THR A 160 -0.83 -10.81 10.61
N HIS A 161 -0.45 -10.81 11.89
CA HIS A 161 0.81 -10.20 12.32
C HIS A 161 2.01 -10.80 11.59
N GLY A 162 1.97 -12.10 11.31
CA GLY A 162 3.01 -12.81 10.55
C GLY A 162 3.10 -12.35 9.10
N ASN A 163 1.96 -12.18 8.41
CA ASN A 163 1.95 -11.68 7.03
C ASN A 163 2.54 -10.26 6.95
N ILE A 164 2.14 -9.39 7.88
CA ILE A 164 2.61 -8.00 7.93
C ILE A 164 4.13 -7.97 8.19
N ALA A 165 4.61 -8.73 9.16
CA ALA A 165 6.04 -8.78 9.47
C ALA A 165 6.88 -9.36 8.32
N ALA A 166 6.42 -10.42 7.68
CA ALA A 166 7.07 -10.99 6.50
C ALA A 166 7.17 -9.96 5.38
N GLN A 167 6.07 -9.22 5.12
CA GLN A 167 6.07 -8.17 4.10
C GLN A 167 7.07 -7.05 4.42
N ILE A 168 7.08 -6.56 5.66
CA ILE A 168 8.00 -5.50 6.08
C ILE A 168 9.45 -5.99 5.96
N SER A 169 9.79 -7.15 6.52
CA SER A 169 11.15 -7.70 6.45
C SER A 169 11.64 -7.86 5.00
N THR A 170 10.77 -8.40 4.13
CA THR A 170 11.08 -8.54 2.70
C THR A 170 11.40 -7.20 2.05
N LEU A 171 10.62 -6.14 2.34
CA LEU A 171 10.83 -4.81 1.76
C LEU A 171 12.00 -4.05 2.37
N ILE A 172 12.28 -4.24 3.66
CA ILE A 172 13.48 -3.70 4.31
C ILE A 172 14.72 -4.21 3.59
N ASP A 173 14.82 -5.50 3.38
CA ASP A 173 15.95 -6.13 2.71
C ASP A 173 16.05 -5.72 1.23
N ALA A 174 14.93 -5.84 0.50
CA ALA A 174 14.90 -5.61 -0.94
C ALA A 174 15.16 -4.15 -1.34
N TRP A 175 14.75 -3.19 -0.53
CA TRP A 175 14.90 -1.76 -0.78
C TRP A 175 15.96 -1.10 0.09
N ALA A 176 16.69 -1.90 0.87
CA ALA A 176 17.79 -1.47 1.74
C ALA A 176 17.39 -0.28 2.62
N TRP A 177 16.28 -0.39 3.37
CA TRP A 177 15.87 0.64 4.30
C TRP A 177 16.89 0.82 5.44
N GLU A 178 17.14 2.06 5.81
CA GLU A 178 18.11 2.45 6.84
C GLU A 178 17.45 3.41 7.84
N ALA A 179 18.02 3.51 9.04
CA ALA A 179 17.47 4.36 10.11
C ALA A 179 17.59 5.86 9.81
N GLU A 180 18.52 6.21 8.93
CA GLU A 180 18.77 7.58 8.46
C GLU A 180 17.78 8.02 7.39
N ASP A 181 16.91 7.11 6.93
CA ASP A 181 15.92 7.44 5.90
C ASP A 181 14.86 8.41 6.39
N ALA A 182 14.42 9.23 5.47
CA ALA A 182 13.30 10.14 5.64
C ALA A 182 12.36 10.03 4.43
N ILE A 183 11.06 9.86 4.68
CA ILE A 183 10.06 9.67 3.63
C ILE A 183 8.83 10.56 3.85
N PRO A 184 8.28 11.24 2.81
CA PRO A 184 7.01 11.91 2.91
C PRO A 184 5.85 10.89 2.83
N LEU A 185 4.85 11.06 3.69
CA LEU A 185 3.66 10.21 3.71
C LEU A 185 2.40 11.01 3.37
N PHE A 186 2.02 10.99 2.11
CA PHE A 186 0.78 11.55 1.56
C PHE A 186 -0.12 10.46 0.96
N LEU A 187 0.36 9.24 0.88
CA LEU A 187 -0.42 8.13 0.33
C LEU A 187 -1.57 7.74 1.27
N PRO A 188 -2.73 7.32 0.71
CA PRO A 188 -3.89 6.96 1.50
C PRO A 188 -3.61 5.83 2.49
N LEU A 189 -3.94 6.06 3.77
CA LEU A 189 -3.73 5.10 4.86
C LEU A 189 -4.92 4.12 5.06
N HIS A 190 -5.64 3.82 4.00
CA HIS A 190 -6.58 2.69 3.89
C HIS A 190 -6.15 1.69 2.80
N HIS A 191 -4.91 1.87 2.28
CA HIS A 191 -4.26 0.97 1.33
C HIS A 191 -2.91 0.51 1.84
N VAL A 192 -2.54 -0.73 1.51
CA VAL A 192 -1.26 -1.35 1.93
C VAL A 192 -0.04 -0.55 1.47
N HIS A 193 -0.11 0.20 0.37
CA HIS A 193 0.97 1.06 -0.09
C HIS A 193 1.35 2.11 0.97
N GLY A 194 0.38 2.87 1.48
CA GLY A 194 0.63 3.84 2.54
C GLY A 194 0.93 3.19 3.90
N ILE A 195 0.13 2.17 4.27
CA ILE A 195 0.22 1.54 5.59
C ILE A 195 1.50 0.73 5.76
N ILE A 196 1.79 -0.16 4.80
CA ILE A 196 2.89 -1.13 4.94
C ILE A 196 4.16 -0.60 4.29
N ASN A 197 4.10 -0.25 2.99
CA ASN A 197 5.32 0.03 2.23
C ASN A 197 5.98 1.35 2.67
N VAL A 198 5.19 2.36 3.06
CA VAL A 198 5.72 3.64 3.55
C VAL A 198 5.80 3.64 5.07
N LEU A 199 4.65 3.67 5.76
CA LEU A 199 4.62 3.90 7.20
C LEU A 199 5.30 2.78 7.99
N SER A 200 4.87 1.54 7.79
CA SER A 200 5.37 0.42 8.59
C SER A 200 6.82 0.07 8.28
N CYS A 201 7.25 0.14 7.01
CA CYS A 201 8.65 -0.10 6.66
C CYS A 201 9.58 0.97 7.27
N ALA A 202 9.22 2.26 7.16
CA ALA A 202 10.01 3.33 7.75
C ALA A 202 10.11 3.18 9.28
N LEU A 203 8.99 2.97 9.96
CA LEU A 203 8.98 2.81 11.42
C LEU A 203 9.71 1.55 11.90
N TRP A 204 9.70 0.48 11.13
CA TRP A 204 10.47 -0.73 11.43
C TRP A 204 11.99 -0.51 11.27
N ALA A 205 12.38 0.22 10.24
CA ALA A 205 13.78 0.53 9.98
C ALA A 205 14.40 1.51 10.98
N GLY A 206 13.60 2.26 11.73
CA GLY A 206 14.06 3.36 12.58
C GLY A 206 14.11 4.71 11.87
N ALA A 207 13.54 4.78 10.67
CA ALA A 207 13.51 5.95 9.79
C ALA A 207 12.44 6.97 10.20
N SER A 208 12.51 8.18 9.66
CA SER A 208 11.52 9.23 9.93
C SER A 208 10.44 9.30 8.85
N VAL A 209 9.19 9.47 9.28
CA VAL A 209 8.02 9.66 8.41
C VAL A 209 7.52 11.09 8.54
N HIS A 210 7.52 11.83 7.43
CA HIS A 210 7.00 13.19 7.38
C HIS A 210 5.54 13.15 6.91
N LEU A 211 4.63 13.40 7.84
CA LEU A 211 3.19 13.31 7.61
C LEU A 211 2.72 14.47 6.75
N MET A 212 2.06 14.15 5.64
CA MET A 212 1.41 15.08 4.73
C MET A 212 -0.03 14.58 4.50
N PRO A 213 -1.00 14.97 5.35
CA PRO A 213 -2.37 14.45 5.28
C PRO A 213 -3.05 14.69 3.93
N LYS A 214 -2.58 15.68 3.19
CA LYS A 214 -2.98 16.01 1.84
C LYS A 214 -1.73 16.34 1.03
N LEU A 215 -1.63 15.78 -0.17
CA LEU A 215 -0.54 16.13 -1.08
C LEU A 215 -0.65 17.61 -1.49
N ASP A 216 0.37 18.37 -1.14
CA ASP A 216 0.62 19.72 -1.63
C ASP A 216 1.97 19.69 -2.37
N LEU A 217 1.94 19.93 -3.69
CA LEU A 217 3.15 19.84 -4.53
C LEU A 217 4.15 20.94 -4.19
N HIS A 218 3.69 22.14 -3.85
CA HIS A 218 4.56 23.25 -3.50
C HIS A 218 5.31 22.95 -2.19
N GLU A 219 4.61 22.49 -1.13
CA GLU A 219 5.22 22.09 0.13
C GLU A 219 6.18 20.91 -0.06
N LEU A 220 5.76 19.88 -0.81
CA LEU A 220 6.61 18.72 -1.11
C LEU A 220 7.90 19.15 -1.80
N CYS A 221 7.80 19.93 -2.87
CA CYS A 221 8.96 20.37 -3.66
C CYS A 221 9.88 21.30 -2.87
N ALA A 222 9.33 22.20 -2.04
CA ALA A 222 10.13 23.05 -1.15
C ALA A 222 10.98 22.22 -0.16
N ARG A 223 10.43 21.11 0.36
CA ARG A 223 11.18 20.18 1.24
C ARG A 223 12.19 19.34 0.46
N VAL A 224 11.85 18.92 -0.76
CA VAL A 224 12.77 18.20 -1.65
C VAL A 224 13.98 19.07 -1.98
N ALA A 225 13.77 20.34 -2.28
CA ALA A 225 14.83 21.32 -2.57
C ALA A 225 15.82 21.53 -1.40
N THR A 226 15.51 21.05 -0.19
CA THR A 226 16.38 21.13 1.00
C THR A 226 16.93 19.76 1.42
N ASP A 227 16.92 18.76 0.53
CA ASP A 227 17.40 17.40 0.79
C ASP A 227 16.76 16.74 2.03
N THR A 228 15.51 17.09 2.32
CA THR A 228 14.80 16.56 3.50
C THR A 228 14.53 15.06 3.40
N PHE A 229 14.36 14.53 2.18
CA PHE A 229 13.95 13.15 1.95
C PHE A 229 15.03 12.32 1.28
N THR A 230 15.15 11.06 1.70
CA THR A 230 16.06 10.07 1.08
C THR A 230 15.32 9.05 0.24
N VAL A 231 14.03 8.85 0.52
CA VAL A 231 13.14 7.89 -0.15
C VAL A 231 11.85 8.61 -0.59
N PHE A 232 11.40 8.33 -1.80
CA PHE A 232 10.12 8.83 -2.31
C PHE A 232 9.31 7.68 -2.92
N MET A 233 8.05 7.54 -2.48
CA MET A 233 7.15 6.51 -2.99
C MET A 233 5.83 7.13 -3.43
N ALA A 234 5.47 6.91 -4.70
CA ALA A 234 4.25 7.45 -5.26
C ALA A 234 3.59 6.49 -6.27
N VAL A 235 2.40 6.87 -6.71
CA VAL A 235 1.73 6.25 -7.86
C VAL A 235 2.06 7.03 -9.13
N PRO A 236 1.95 6.43 -10.33
CA PRO A 236 2.33 7.10 -11.59
C PRO A 236 1.68 8.47 -11.79
N THR A 237 0.42 8.64 -11.39
CA THR A 237 -0.28 9.93 -11.51
C THR A 237 0.34 11.06 -10.68
N ILE A 238 1.07 10.74 -9.63
CA ILE A 238 1.80 11.76 -8.84
C ILE A 238 3.08 12.16 -9.57
N TYR A 239 3.77 11.21 -10.21
CA TYR A 239 4.93 11.53 -11.05
C TYR A 239 4.54 12.43 -12.23
N VAL A 240 3.41 12.15 -12.89
CA VAL A 240 2.87 13.06 -13.94
C VAL A 240 2.66 14.47 -13.39
N LYS A 241 1.97 14.60 -12.25
CA LYS A 241 1.73 15.92 -11.63
C LYS A 241 3.02 16.63 -11.23
N LEU A 242 4.04 15.90 -10.78
CA LEU A 242 5.34 16.47 -10.44
C LEU A 242 6.09 16.92 -11.69
N ILE A 243 6.07 16.15 -12.77
CA ILE A 243 6.63 16.52 -14.07
C ILE A 243 5.98 17.81 -14.58
N ASP A 244 4.64 17.85 -14.63
CA ASP A 244 3.91 19.03 -15.06
C ASP A 244 4.23 20.25 -14.18
N TYR A 245 4.34 20.05 -12.87
CA TYR A 245 4.69 21.11 -11.91
C TYR A 245 6.10 21.65 -12.16
N LEU A 246 7.09 20.77 -12.30
CA LEU A 246 8.49 21.14 -12.54
C LEU A 246 8.65 21.89 -13.88
N GLN A 247 7.97 21.43 -14.93
CA GLN A 247 8.01 22.09 -16.25
C GLN A 247 7.32 23.46 -16.28
N ALA A 248 6.47 23.76 -15.30
CA ALA A 248 5.79 25.05 -15.18
C ALA A 248 6.59 26.09 -14.37
N LEU A 249 7.66 25.68 -13.69
CA LEU A 249 8.56 26.57 -12.93
C LEU A 249 9.58 27.25 -13.86
N ASP A 250 10.28 28.25 -13.34
CA ASP A 250 11.49 28.72 -14.01
C ASP A 250 12.65 27.70 -13.83
N ASP A 251 13.62 27.75 -14.76
CA ASP A 251 14.68 26.75 -14.84
C ASP A 251 15.51 26.69 -13.54
N ASP A 252 15.81 27.80 -12.91
CA ASP A 252 16.63 27.85 -11.69
C ASP A 252 15.91 27.18 -10.50
N GLU A 253 14.60 27.39 -10.36
CA GLU A 253 13.78 26.77 -9.31
C GLU A 253 13.57 25.27 -9.57
N ALA A 254 13.29 24.90 -10.82
CA ALA A 254 13.13 23.52 -11.24
C ALA A 254 14.41 22.69 -11.03
N ASP A 255 15.58 23.25 -11.37
CA ASP A 255 16.87 22.60 -11.24
C ASP A 255 17.18 22.23 -9.77
N VAL A 256 16.92 23.13 -8.83
CA VAL A 256 17.15 22.86 -7.38
C VAL A 256 16.25 21.71 -6.89
N ILE A 257 14.98 21.68 -7.31
CA ILE A 257 14.07 20.60 -6.93
C ILE A 257 14.48 19.28 -7.58
N CYS A 258 14.86 19.32 -8.87
CA CYS A 258 15.33 18.13 -9.60
C CYS A 258 16.59 17.56 -8.95
N GLU A 259 17.53 18.41 -8.51
CA GLU A 259 18.73 18.00 -7.75
C GLU A 259 18.34 17.32 -6.43
N GLY A 260 17.37 17.87 -5.69
CA GLY A 260 16.86 17.25 -4.48
C GLY A 260 16.28 15.85 -4.73
N PHE A 261 15.52 15.63 -5.82
CA PHE A 261 15.09 14.28 -6.21
C PHE A 261 16.27 13.40 -6.65
N ALA A 262 17.27 13.96 -7.35
CA ALA A 262 18.48 13.24 -7.76
C ALA A 262 19.27 12.70 -6.57
N ASN A 263 19.34 13.47 -5.48
CA ASN A 263 20.04 13.13 -4.24
C ASN A 263 19.33 12.02 -3.43
N MET A 264 18.06 11.76 -3.67
CA MET A 264 17.38 10.64 -3.01
C MET A 264 17.99 9.32 -3.45
N ARG A 265 18.14 8.40 -2.51
CA ARG A 265 18.66 7.06 -2.82
C ARG A 265 17.65 6.15 -3.54
N LEU A 266 16.34 6.45 -3.41
CA LEU A 266 15.29 5.58 -3.94
C LEU A 266 14.02 6.35 -4.28
N ASN A 267 13.59 6.24 -5.55
CA ASN A 267 12.27 6.66 -6.01
C ASN A 267 11.49 5.43 -6.49
N VAL A 268 10.30 5.18 -5.92
CA VAL A 268 9.47 3.99 -6.18
C VAL A 268 8.17 4.37 -6.85
N SER A 269 7.81 3.67 -7.91
CA SER A 269 6.49 3.76 -8.56
C SER A 269 5.72 2.44 -8.44
N GLY A 270 4.41 2.52 -8.26
CA GLY A 270 3.57 1.31 -8.24
C GLY A 270 2.10 1.58 -7.94
N SER A 271 1.34 0.51 -7.68
CA SER A 271 -0.12 0.44 -7.56
C SER A 271 -0.88 0.64 -8.88
N ALA A 272 -0.21 1.05 -9.93
CA ALA A 272 -0.67 1.05 -11.32
C ALA A 272 0.56 0.87 -12.23
N ALA A 273 0.35 0.49 -13.49
CA ALA A 273 1.41 0.48 -14.48
C ALA A 273 1.95 1.89 -14.69
N CYS A 274 3.28 2.06 -14.66
CA CYS A 274 3.91 3.33 -14.98
C CYS A 274 4.10 3.42 -16.50
N PRO A 275 3.52 4.42 -17.18
CA PRO A 275 3.79 4.62 -18.60
C PRO A 275 5.29 4.84 -18.83
N VAL A 276 5.85 4.18 -19.85
CA VAL A 276 7.28 4.29 -20.16
C VAL A 276 7.69 5.75 -20.43
N GLY A 277 6.79 6.55 -21.03
CA GLY A 277 7.02 7.98 -21.23
C GLY A 277 7.24 8.74 -19.92
N VAL A 278 6.41 8.49 -18.90
CA VAL A 278 6.54 9.10 -17.56
C VAL A 278 7.84 8.68 -16.89
N PHE A 279 8.22 7.40 -17.03
CA PHE A 279 9.47 6.89 -16.50
C PHE A 279 10.69 7.60 -17.12
N GLU A 280 10.74 7.72 -18.47
CA GLU A 280 11.85 8.33 -19.19
C GLU A 280 11.92 9.84 -18.95
N GLU A 281 10.77 10.51 -18.86
CA GLU A 281 10.71 11.94 -18.58
C GLU A 281 11.16 12.26 -17.16
N TRP A 282 10.72 11.47 -16.15
CA TRP A 282 11.23 11.58 -14.78
C TRP A 282 12.74 11.40 -14.73
N ARG A 283 13.26 10.38 -15.44
CA ARG A 283 14.70 10.14 -15.54
C ARG A 283 15.44 11.29 -16.22
N HIS A 284 14.85 11.90 -17.24
CA HIS A 284 15.45 13.03 -17.93
C HIS A 284 15.57 14.26 -17.02
N LEU A 285 14.53 14.56 -16.26
CA LEU A 285 14.48 15.72 -15.36
C LEU A 285 15.38 15.55 -14.12
N THR A 286 15.32 14.39 -13.49
CA THR A 286 15.92 14.19 -12.17
C THR A 286 17.15 13.27 -12.17
N GLY A 287 17.45 12.58 -13.28
CA GLY A 287 18.45 11.53 -13.31
C GLY A 287 18.04 10.23 -12.60
N GLN A 288 16.91 10.22 -11.87
CA GLN A 288 16.44 9.06 -11.11
C GLN A 288 15.80 8.00 -12.02
N VAL A 289 16.22 6.76 -11.83
CA VAL A 289 15.60 5.59 -12.46
C VAL A 289 14.57 5.03 -11.49
N LEU A 290 13.29 5.13 -11.83
CA LEU A 290 12.21 4.65 -10.96
C LEU A 290 12.35 3.15 -10.67
N LEU A 291 12.05 2.76 -9.44
CA LEU A 291 11.90 1.36 -9.06
C LEU A 291 10.42 1.00 -9.17
N GLU A 292 10.04 0.33 -10.25
CA GLU A 292 8.68 -0.20 -10.39
C GLU A 292 8.54 -1.52 -9.63
N ARG A 293 7.37 -1.73 -9.04
CA ARG A 293 7.04 -2.93 -8.26
C ARG A 293 5.58 -3.32 -8.45
N TYR A 294 5.27 -4.60 -8.20
CA TYR A 294 3.93 -5.18 -8.29
C TYR A 294 3.54 -5.86 -6.99
N GLY A 295 2.29 -5.67 -6.65
CA GLY A 295 1.62 -6.30 -5.52
C GLY A 295 0.17 -5.85 -5.42
N MET A 296 -0.56 -6.52 -4.56
CA MET A 296 -1.95 -6.21 -4.24
C MET A 296 -2.21 -6.49 -2.76
N THR A 297 -3.37 -6.10 -2.26
CA THR A 297 -3.69 -6.23 -0.83
C THR A 297 -3.57 -7.68 -0.34
N GLU A 298 -3.92 -8.64 -1.18
CA GLU A 298 -3.97 -10.07 -0.86
C GLU A 298 -2.58 -10.74 -0.83
N ILE A 299 -1.58 -10.16 -1.47
CA ILE A 299 -0.23 -10.78 -1.55
C ILE A 299 0.88 -9.89 -0.98
N GLY A 300 0.56 -8.66 -0.61
CA GLY A 300 1.57 -7.65 -0.35
C GLY A 300 2.34 -7.31 -1.63
N MET A 301 3.63 -6.97 -1.51
CA MET A 301 4.51 -6.80 -2.67
C MET A 301 5.13 -8.16 -3.03
N ALA A 302 5.03 -8.53 -4.30
CA ALA A 302 5.52 -9.81 -4.80
C ALA A 302 6.69 -9.68 -5.77
N LEU A 303 6.68 -8.66 -6.61
CA LEU A 303 7.71 -8.40 -7.60
C LEU A 303 8.25 -6.99 -7.44
N SER A 304 9.54 -6.80 -7.67
CA SER A 304 10.19 -5.50 -7.63
C SER A 304 11.39 -5.47 -8.57
N ASN A 305 11.60 -4.33 -9.23
CA ASN A 305 12.91 -4.05 -9.79
C ASN A 305 13.95 -4.01 -8.66
N PRO A 306 15.21 -4.36 -8.92
CA PRO A 306 16.23 -4.41 -7.88
C PRO A 306 16.61 -2.99 -7.39
N TYR A 307 16.88 -2.87 -6.09
CA TYR A 307 17.45 -1.63 -5.54
C TYR A 307 18.81 -1.33 -6.16
N ARG A 308 19.66 -2.36 -6.26
CA ARG A 308 20.95 -2.29 -6.96
C ARG A 308 20.92 -3.18 -8.18
N GLY A 309 21.12 -2.58 -9.35
CA GLY A 309 21.10 -3.31 -10.62
C GLY A 309 20.25 -2.62 -11.68
N GLU A 310 19.91 -3.35 -12.72
CA GLU A 310 19.11 -2.84 -13.82
C GLU A 310 17.64 -2.68 -13.42
N ARG A 311 17.08 -1.50 -13.63
CA ARG A 311 15.64 -1.24 -13.53
C ARG A 311 15.09 -1.02 -14.93
N ARG A 312 14.13 -1.84 -15.33
CA ARG A 312 13.57 -1.85 -16.68
C ARG A 312 12.22 -1.13 -16.74
N PRO A 313 12.09 -0.06 -17.53
CA PRO A 313 10.80 0.62 -17.72
C PRO A 313 9.72 -0.35 -18.25
N GLY A 314 8.52 -0.30 -17.63
CA GLY A 314 7.40 -1.17 -17.99
C GLY A 314 7.51 -2.60 -17.49
N TYR A 315 8.56 -2.95 -16.74
CA TYR A 315 8.70 -4.22 -16.03
C TYR A 315 8.62 -4.00 -14.53
N VAL A 316 7.88 -4.87 -13.87
CA VAL A 316 7.73 -4.82 -12.41
C VAL A 316 8.83 -5.58 -11.66
N GLY A 317 9.86 -6.02 -12.40
CA GLY A 317 11.08 -6.63 -11.85
C GLY A 317 10.99 -8.14 -11.66
N GLN A 318 11.56 -8.61 -10.56
CA GLN A 318 11.78 -10.01 -10.22
C GLN A 318 11.09 -10.36 -8.91
N PRO A 319 10.86 -11.66 -8.60
CA PRO A 319 10.34 -12.08 -7.31
C PRO A 319 11.16 -11.52 -6.14
N LEU A 320 10.45 -10.95 -5.17
CA LEU A 320 11.05 -10.52 -3.90
C LEU A 320 11.51 -11.73 -3.07
N PRO A 321 12.38 -11.56 -2.08
CA PRO A 321 12.78 -12.62 -1.16
C PRO A 321 11.57 -13.35 -0.56
N GLU A 322 11.65 -14.68 -0.46
CA GLU A 322 10.59 -15.57 0.04
C GLU A 322 9.29 -15.59 -0.79
N VAL A 323 9.26 -14.93 -1.95
CA VAL A 323 8.14 -14.97 -2.88
C VAL A 323 8.42 -15.96 -3.99
N VAL A 324 7.56 -16.96 -4.13
CA VAL A 324 7.60 -17.92 -5.24
C VAL A 324 6.49 -17.56 -6.23
N VAL A 325 6.88 -17.38 -7.48
CA VAL A 325 5.98 -16.99 -8.57
C VAL A 325 5.99 -18.07 -9.65
N GLN A 326 4.82 -18.41 -10.16
CA GLN A 326 4.68 -19.19 -11.38
C GLN A 326 3.69 -18.53 -12.33
N LEU A 327 3.90 -18.71 -13.63
CA LEU A 327 2.91 -18.39 -14.65
C LEU A 327 2.20 -19.66 -15.09
N VAL A 328 0.88 -19.59 -15.24
CA VAL A 328 0.05 -20.74 -15.63
C VAL A 328 -0.82 -20.37 -16.82
N ASP A 329 -1.00 -21.32 -17.74
CA ASP A 329 -1.94 -21.18 -18.85
C ASP A 329 -3.39 -21.45 -18.42
N GLU A 330 -4.34 -21.33 -19.34
CA GLU A 330 -5.76 -21.58 -19.06
C GLU A 330 -6.10 -23.03 -18.70
N SER A 331 -5.21 -23.99 -19.01
CA SER A 331 -5.38 -25.39 -18.61
C SER A 331 -4.84 -25.66 -17.19
N GLY A 332 -4.18 -24.69 -16.58
CA GLY A 332 -3.48 -24.83 -15.31
C GLY A 332 -2.05 -25.38 -15.43
N THR A 333 -1.52 -25.47 -16.66
CA THR A 333 -0.14 -25.93 -16.90
C THR A 333 0.84 -24.79 -16.64
N VAL A 334 1.92 -25.10 -15.91
CA VAL A 334 2.98 -24.13 -15.63
C VAL A 334 3.74 -23.80 -16.91
N ILE A 335 3.87 -22.52 -17.21
CA ILE A 335 4.61 -21.99 -18.33
C ILE A 335 6.08 -21.87 -17.94
N THR A 336 6.95 -22.48 -18.73
CA THR A 336 8.41 -22.45 -18.52
C THR A 336 9.14 -21.62 -19.58
N ASP A 337 8.46 -21.33 -20.69
CA ASP A 337 9.03 -20.59 -21.80
C ASP A 337 8.89 -19.10 -21.60
N GLY A 338 9.97 -18.34 -21.81
CA GLY A 338 9.93 -16.89 -21.75
C GLY A 338 9.03 -16.28 -22.84
N GLY A 339 8.36 -15.18 -22.53
CA GLY A 339 7.50 -14.46 -23.47
C GLY A 339 6.09 -15.04 -23.67
N THR A 340 5.78 -16.22 -23.13
CA THR A 340 4.43 -16.79 -23.18
C THR A 340 3.57 -16.22 -22.04
N PRO A 341 2.40 -15.59 -22.35
CA PRO A 341 1.53 -15.01 -21.35
C PRO A 341 0.85 -16.05 -20.44
N GLY A 342 0.90 -15.84 -19.14
CA GLY A 342 0.21 -16.69 -18.16
C GLY A 342 -0.30 -15.92 -16.95
N GLU A 343 -1.24 -16.54 -16.23
CA GLU A 343 -1.72 -16.01 -14.95
C GLU A 343 -0.62 -16.10 -13.91
N ILE A 344 -0.39 -15.01 -13.18
CA ILE A 344 0.53 -14.99 -12.05
C ILE A 344 -0.12 -15.74 -10.88
N ARG A 345 0.59 -16.75 -10.36
CA ARG A 345 0.26 -17.42 -9.10
C ARG A 345 1.39 -17.26 -8.10
N ILE A 346 1.02 -17.00 -6.85
CA ILE A 346 1.95 -16.61 -5.79
C ILE A 346 1.86 -17.59 -4.61
N LYS A 347 3.02 -17.99 -4.09
CA LYS A 347 3.20 -18.53 -2.74
C LYS A 347 4.20 -17.69 -1.98
N SER A 348 3.81 -17.19 -0.81
CA SER A 348 4.67 -16.39 0.05
C SER A 348 4.09 -16.32 1.47
N PRO A 349 4.89 -16.11 2.49
CA PRO A 349 4.42 -15.81 3.83
C PRO A 349 3.66 -14.46 3.92
N THR A 350 3.76 -13.61 2.88
CA THR A 350 3.05 -12.33 2.80
C THR A 350 1.60 -12.45 2.32
N VAL A 351 1.22 -13.61 1.74
CA VAL A 351 -0.14 -13.85 1.23
C VAL A 351 -1.13 -13.81 2.39
N PHE A 352 -2.21 -13.07 2.18
CA PHE A 352 -3.27 -12.87 3.17
C PHE A 352 -3.88 -14.18 3.68
N LEU A 353 -4.56 -14.10 4.83
CA LEU A 353 -5.17 -15.28 5.43
C LEU A 353 -6.47 -15.69 4.71
N GLU A 354 -7.38 -14.72 4.52
CA GLU A 354 -8.74 -14.97 4.02
C GLU A 354 -9.43 -13.65 3.60
N TYR A 355 -10.52 -13.76 2.87
CA TYR A 355 -11.51 -12.70 2.81
C TYR A 355 -12.48 -12.85 3.98
N TRP A 356 -12.59 -11.82 4.82
CA TRP A 356 -13.39 -11.83 6.03
C TRP A 356 -14.85 -12.20 5.76
N GLY A 357 -15.34 -13.24 6.43
CA GLY A 357 -16.72 -13.70 6.30
C GLY A 357 -17.10 -14.25 4.91
N ASN A 358 -16.12 -14.48 4.03
CA ASN A 358 -16.36 -14.97 2.66
C ASN A 358 -15.46 -16.19 2.33
N PRO A 359 -15.78 -17.35 2.89
CA PRO A 359 -14.99 -18.57 2.67
C PRO A 359 -15.03 -19.06 1.22
N GLU A 360 -16.10 -18.79 0.49
CA GLU A 360 -16.23 -19.15 -0.93
C GLU A 360 -15.21 -18.35 -1.78
N ALA A 361 -15.18 -17.02 -1.61
CA ALA A 361 -14.20 -16.18 -2.29
C ALA A 361 -12.76 -16.53 -1.88
N THR A 362 -12.54 -16.87 -0.61
CA THR A 362 -11.23 -17.32 -0.13
C THR A 362 -10.81 -18.59 -0.85
N THR A 363 -11.64 -19.63 -0.81
CA THR A 363 -11.33 -20.93 -1.41
C THR A 363 -11.10 -20.81 -2.93
N SER A 364 -11.93 -20.04 -3.62
CA SER A 364 -11.82 -19.85 -5.08
C SER A 364 -10.59 -19.05 -5.51
N SER A 365 -9.98 -18.31 -4.58
CA SER A 365 -8.74 -17.56 -4.86
C SER A 365 -7.48 -18.42 -4.77
N PHE A 366 -7.58 -19.69 -4.36
CA PHE A 366 -6.44 -20.59 -4.21
C PHE A 366 -6.59 -21.86 -5.05
N VAL A 367 -5.51 -22.29 -5.69
CA VAL A 367 -5.38 -23.57 -6.38
C VAL A 367 -4.12 -24.25 -5.86
N GLU A 368 -4.25 -25.41 -5.22
CA GLU A 368 -3.12 -26.18 -4.66
C GLU A 368 -2.17 -25.36 -3.77
N GLY A 369 -2.76 -24.43 -2.99
CA GLY A 369 -2.02 -23.54 -2.09
C GLY A 369 -1.32 -22.36 -2.79
N TRP A 370 -1.56 -22.14 -4.09
CA TRP A 370 -1.15 -20.95 -4.82
C TRP A 370 -2.29 -19.94 -4.84
N PHE A 371 -1.99 -18.71 -4.49
CA PHE A 371 -2.94 -17.61 -4.68
C PHE A 371 -2.99 -17.23 -6.16
N CYS A 372 -4.18 -17.20 -6.73
CA CYS A 372 -4.46 -16.84 -8.11
C CYS A 372 -4.74 -15.34 -8.17
N THR A 373 -3.85 -14.57 -8.79
CA THR A 373 -3.95 -13.09 -8.81
C THR A 373 -5.01 -12.58 -9.79
N GLY A 374 -5.29 -13.36 -10.83
CA GLY A 374 -6.10 -12.93 -11.97
C GLY A 374 -5.35 -11.96 -12.92
N ASP A 375 -4.09 -11.64 -12.64
CA ASP A 375 -3.25 -10.80 -13.47
C ASP A 375 -2.43 -11.67 -14.43
N ILE A 376 -2.33 -11.26 -15.69
CA ILE A 376 -1.55 -11.93 -16.74
C ILE A 376 -0.21 -11.21 -16.88
N ALA A 377 0.86 -11.99 -16.98
CA ALA A 377 2.20 -11.47 -17.22
C ALA A 377 2.97 -12.35 -18.21
N VAL A 378 4.07 -11.78 -18.68
CA VAL A 378 5.15 -12.49 -19.38
C VAL A 378 6.45 -12.34 -18.61
N VAL A 379 7.38 -13.28 -18.80
CA VAL A 379 8.74 -13.21 -18.26
C VAL A 379 9.72 -13.11 -19.42
N GLU A 380 10.54 -12.08 -19.40
CA GLU A 380 11.56 -11.84 -20.40
C GLU A 380 12.90 -11.58 -19.69
N GLU A 381 13.89 -12.44 -19.93
CA GLU A 381 15.20 -12.39 -19.24
C GLU A 381 15.10 -12.31 -17.71
N GLY A 382 14.11 -13.00 -17.14
CA GLY A 382 13.87 -13.04 -15.67
C GLY A 382 13.09 -11.86 -15.10
N TYR A 383 12.73 -10.86 -15.92
CA TYR A 383 11.89 -9.73 -15.52
C TYR A 383 10.44 -9.97 -15.90
N TYR A 384 9.53 -9.66 -14.98
CA TYR A 384 8.08 -9.77 -15.18
C TYR A 384 7.52 -8.47 -15.75
N ARG A 385 6.70 -8.58 -16.80
CA ARG A 385 5.91 -7.49 -17.35
C ARG A 385 4.43 -7.85 -17.25
N ILE A 386 3.66 -6.99 -16.57
CA ILE A 386 2.22 -7.17 -16.41
C ILE A 386 1.53 -6.79 -17.72
N MET A 387 0.69 -7.68 -18.23
CA MET A 387 -0.12 -7.45 -19.42
C MET A 387 -1.53 -6.92 -19.09
N GLY A 388 -1.96 -7.06 -17.84
CA GLY A 388 -3.25 -6.62 -17.35
C GLY A 388 -4.06 -7.74 -16.68
N ARG A 389 -5.27 -7.40 -16.25
CA ARG A 389 -6.21 -8.35 -15.65
C ARG A 389 -6.87 -9.22 -16.71
N SER A 390 -6.90 -10.52 -16.45
CA SER A 390 -7.55 -11.49 -17.34
C SER A 390 -9.01 -11.17 -17.63
N SER A 391 -9.72 -10.60 -16.66
CA SER A 391 -11.17 -10.32 -16.75
C SER A 391 -11.51 -8.97 -17.40
N VAL A 392 -10.54 -8.04 -17.54
CA VAL A 392 -10.81 -6.65 -17.98
C VAL A 392 -9.89 -6.24 -19.12
N ASP A 393 -8.58 -6.44 -18.97
CA ASP A 393 -7.57 -5.82 -19.83
C ASP A 393 -7.09 -6.75 -20.94
N ILE A 394 -7.40 -8.06 -20.87
CA ILE A 394 -6.99 -9.03 -21.87
C ILE A 394 -8.12 -9.26 -22.87
N ILE A 395 -7.91 -8.75 -24.07
CA ILE A 395 -8.82 -8.94 -25.23
C ILE A 395 -8.44 -10.23 -25.94
N LYS A 396 -9.39 -11.15 -26.07
CA LYS A 396 -9.20 -12.39 -26.83
C LYS A 396 -9.70 -12.16 -28.26
N SER A 397 -8.83 -12.29 -29.24
CA SER A 397 -9.18 -12.11 -30.65
C SER A 397 -8.48 -13.14 -31.53
N GLY A 398 -9.26 -13.96 -32.23
CA GLY A 398 -8.73 -15.00 -33.13
C GLY A 398 -7.75 -15.98 -32.45
N GLY A 399 -7.91 -16.25 -31.14
CA GLY A 399 -7.02 -17.10 -30.35
C GLY A 399 -5.81 -16.37 -29.73
N TYR A 400 -5.60 -15.10 -30.07
CA TYR A 400 -4.58 -14.27 -29.46
C TYR A 400 -5.08 -13.56 -28.21
N LYS A 401 -4.19 -13.38 -27.23
CA LYS A 401 -4.40 -12.54 -26.06
C LYS A 401 -3.72 -11.19 -26.31
N LEU A 402 -4.52 -10.14 -26.43
CA LEU A 402 -4.04 -8.79 -26.65
C LEU A 402 -4.19 -8.01 -25.34
N SER A 403 -3.14 -7.32 -24.93
CA SER A 403 -3.21 -6.43 -23.77
C SER A 403 -3.76 -5.06 -24.19
N ALA A 404 -4.88 -4.66 -23.61
CA ALA A 404 -5.41 -3.31 -23.78
C ALA A 404 -4.40 -2.28 -23.29
N LEU A 405 -3.78 -2.53 -22.13
CA LEU A 405 -2.77 -1.65 -21.53
C LEU A 405 -1.53 -1.46 -22.41
N GLU A 406 -1.09 -2.51 -23.13
CA GLU A 406 0.04 -2.41 -24.06
C GLU A 406 -0.30 -1.54 -25.27
N ILE A 407 -1.52 -1.69 -25.81
CA ILE A 407 -2.00 -0.87 -26.93
C ILE A 407 -2.16 0.59 -26.47
N GLU A 408 -2.76 0.84 -25.31
CA GLU A 408 -2.91 2.16 -24.71
C GLU A 408 -1.55 2.84 -24.50
N SER A 409 -0.61 2.13 -23.88
CA SER A 409 0.74 2.63 -23.65
C SER A 409 1.43 3.03 -24.97
N LYS A 410 1.24 2.23 -26.02
CA LYS A 410 1.81 2.55 -27.32
C LYS A 410 1.16 3.77 -27.97
N LEU A 411 -0.16 3.90 -27.87
CA LEU A 411 -0.89 5.05 -28.40
C LEU A 411 -0.54 6.36 -27.68
N LEU A 412 -0.36 6.32 -26.37
CA LEU A 412 0.05 7.47 -25.56
C LEU A 412 1.45 8.01 -25.89
N THR A 413 2.26 7.28 -26.66
CA THR A 413 3.54 7.84 -27.17
C THR A 413 3.34 8.85 -28.30
N HIS A 414 2.11 8.97 -28.85
CA HIS A 414 1.81 9.93 -29.91
C HIS A 414 1.51 11.31 -29.31
N PRO A 415 2.17 12.39 -29.75
CA PRO A 415 2.06 13.72 -29.13
C PRO A 415 0.66 14.33 -29.15
N ASP A 416 -0.21 13.91 -30.06
CA ASP A 416 -1.57 14.41 -30.19
C ASP A 416 -2.61 13.59 -29.41
N ILE A 417 -2.18 12.57 -28.64
CA ILE A 417 -3.06 11.71 -27.83
C ILE A 417 -2.79 12.00 -26.35
N ALA A 418 -3.73 12.65 -25.69
CA ALA A 418 -3.67 12.95 -24.28
C ALA A 418 -4.23 11.81 -23.40
N GLU A 419 -5.30 11.17 -23.85
CA GLU A 419 -5.95 10.06 -23.16
C GLU A 419 -6.41 8.98 -24.14
N VAL A 420 -6.40 7.73 -23.73
CA VAL A 420 -6.84 6.59 -24.54
C VAL A 420 -7.43 5.51 -23.67
N ALA A 421 -8.46 4.83 -24.14
CA ALA A 421 -8.99 3.61 -23.57
C ALA A 421 -9.23 2.59 -24.67
N VAL A 422 -8.72 1.37 -24.47
CA VAL A 422 -8.88 0.24 -25.39
C VAL A 422 -9.85 -0.77 -24.78
N LEU A 423 -10.89 -1.11 -25.52
CA LEU A 423 -11.95 -2.02 -25.08
C LEU A 423 -12.13 -3.16 -26.09
N GLY A 424 -12.32 -4.37 -25.59
CA GLY A 424 -12.77 -5.51 -26.36
C GLY A 424 -14.26 -5.37 -26.69
N VAL A 425 -14.62 -5.59 -27.96
CA VAL A 425 -15.99 -5.68 -28.42
C VAL A 425 -16.21 -7.06 -29.00
N GLU A 426 -17.28 -7.73 -28.57
CA GLU A 426 -17.63 -9.06 -29.10
C GLU A 426 -17.80 -9.03 -30.62
N ASP A 427 -17.07 -9.90 -31.32
CA ASP A 427 -17.16 -10.10 -32.77
C ASP A 427 -17.47 -11.57 -33.09
N ARG A 428 -18.40 -11.80 -34.04
CA ARG A 428 -18.83 -13.15 -34.41
C ARG A 428 -17.72 -14.02 -34.98
N THR A 429 -16.70 -13.41 -35.55
CA THR A 429 -15.62 -14.10 -36.28
C THR A 429 -14.37 -14.21 -35.42
N TRP A 430 -14.06 -13.15 -34.66
CA TRP A 430 -12.82 -13.00 -33.92
C TRP A 430 -12.97 -13.25 -32.40
N GLY A 431 -14.19 -13.28 -31.86
CA GLY A 431 -14.46 -13.48 -30.43
C GLY A 431 -14.71 -12.22 -29.64
#